data_5b241e4f4b87b5378eb5ed74a30d83a4
#
_entry.id   5b241e4f4b87b5378eb5ed74a30d83a4
#
_cell.length_a   1.000
_cell.length_b   1.000
_cell.length_c   1.000
_cell.angle_alpha   90.00
_cell.angle_beta   90.00
_cell.angle_gamma   90.00
#
_symmetry.space_group_name_H-M   'P 1'
#
loop_
_entity.id
_entity.type
_entity.pdbx_description
1 polymer ?
#
loop_
_entity_poly.entity_id
_entity_poly.type
_entity_poly.pdbx_seq_one_letter_code
_entity_poly.pdbx_strand_id
1 'polypeptide(L)'
;MIAKISDLADVQGGMVLSRKEAKNQKQSAFEYSRLTLRAFDENGNINRSELEIFHACESLENALFTKVGDVVIRLVSPMYPAYIEPGYENILVPSQFAILRVKGCAGIIPEYLRLCLAQKSVEERILSLESGTAQKTVKIKTVLDLEIPLQPLHIQQQAVQIDLLSRKRECMYRELIENERILTEYLIEKMIGGTNQ
;
A
#
# COMPACT_ATOMS: atom_id res chain seq x y z
N MET A 1 0.13 -10.53 23.81
CA MET A 1 -1.34 -10.35 23.86
C MET A 1 -1.85 -10.42 22.43
N ILE A 2 -3.10 -10.83 22.20
CA ILE A 2 -3.73 -10.81 20.88
C ILE A 2 -4.89 -9.81 20.96
N ALA A 3 -5.05 -8.97 19.93
CA ALA A 3 -6.14 -7.99 19.85
C ALA A 3 -6.76 -8.01 18.44
N LYS A 4 -8.05 -7.72 18.33
CA LYS A 4 -8.71 -7.57 17.03
C LYS A 4 -8.39 -6.22 16.40
N ILE A 5 -8.34 -6.17 15.06
CA ILE A 5 -8.16 -4.90 14.36
C ILE A 5 -9.26 -3.90 14.74
N SER A 6 -10.50 -4.34 14.92
CA SER A 6 -11.60 -3.48 15.39
C SER A 6 -11.32 -2.74 16.70
N ASP A 7 -10.50 -3.31 17.57
CA ASP A 7 -10.10 -2.68 18.83
C ASP A 7 -8.93 -1.69 18.65
N LEU A 8 -8.09 -1.92 17.62
CA LEU A 8 -6.84 -1.21 17.38
C LEU A 8 -6.98 -0.05 16.40
N ALA A 9 -7.86 -0.18 15.40
CA ALA A 9 -7.98 0.78 14.32
C ALA A 9 -9.43 0.95 13.86
N ASP A 10 -9.73 2.13 13.34
CA ASP A 10 -10.93 2.37 12.56
C ASP A 10 -10.65 1.94 11.11
N VAL A 11 -11.54 1.13 10.54
CA VAL A 11 -11.37 0.61 9.18
C VAL A 11 -12.44 1.21 8.27
N GLN A 12 -12.01 1.89 7.22
CA GLN A 12 -12.87 2.50 6.22
C GLN A 12 -12.58 1.92 4.84
N GLY A 13 -13.61 1.48 4.13
CA GLY A 13 -13.50 1.11 2.72
C GLY A 13 -13.33 2.32 1.82
N GLY A 14 -12.57 2.17 0.76
CA GLY A 14 -12.48 3.17 -0.28
C GLY A 14 -13.79 3.30 -1.09
N MET A 15 -13.85 4.28 -1.97
CA MET A 15 -15.05 4.67 -2.71
C MET A 15 -15.18 3.97 -4.06
N VAL A 16 -16.40 3.66 -4.46
CA VAL A 16 -16.72 3.25 -5.84
C VAL A 16 -16.67 4.50 -6.74
N LEU A 17 -15.58 4.65 -7.49
CA LEU A 17 -15.26 5.86 -8.25
C LEU A 17 -16.23 6.16 -9.39
N SER A 18 -16.76 5.15 -10.08
CA SER A 18 -17.61 5.29 -11.27
C SER A 18 -18.86 6.16 -11.08
N ARG A 19 -19.32 6.31 -9.82
CA ARG A 19 -20.50 7.15 -9.49
C ARG A 19 -20.19 8.64 -9.39
N LYS A 20 -18.92 9.00 -9.22
CA LYS A 20 -18.46 10.38 -8.98
C LYS A 20 -17.53 10.88 -10.08
N GLU A 21 -17.30 10.05 -11.08
CA GLU A 21 -16.43 10.36 -12.21
C GLU A 21 -17.12 11.34 -13.18
N ALA A 22 -16.41 12.38 -13.56
CA ALA A 22 -16.86 13.33 -14.57
C ALA A 22 -16.86 12.67 -15.95
N LYS A 23 -17.99 12.63 -16.61
CA LYS A 23 -18.15 12.02 -17.95
C LYS A 23 -17.40 12.76 -19.06
N ASN A 24 -17.10 14.04 -18.85
CA ASN A 24 -16.36 14.88 -19.80
C ASN A 24 -15.47 15.85 -19.01
N GLN A 25 -14.33 16.30 -19.59
CA GLN A 25 -13.47 17.33 -19.00
C GLN A 25 -14.21 18.61 -18.62
N LYS A 26 -15.28 18.99 -19.35
CA LYS A 26 -16.11 20.16 -19.04
C LYS A 26 -16.95 19.99 -17.75
N GLN A 27 -17.15 18.77 -17.27
CA GLN A 27 -17.87 18.45 -16.02
C GLN A 27 -16.92 18.16 -14.85
N SER A 28 -15.61 18.14 -15.12
CA SER A 28 -14.59 17.97 -14.08
C SER A 28 -14.50 19.24 -13.26
N ALA A 29 -14.96 19.18 -11.99
CA ALA A 29 -14.86 20.29 -11.05
C ALA A 29 -13.64 20.14 -10.13
N PHE A 30 -13.14 18.90 -9.96
CA PHE A 30 -12.04 18.57 -9.05
C PHE A 30 -11.15 17.49 -9.65
N GLU A 31 -9.85 17.61 -9.39
CA GLU A 31 -8.84 16.62 -9.77
C GLU A 31 -8.16 16.07 -8.53
N TYR A 32 -8.05 14.74 -8.46
CA TYR A 32 -7.42 14.04 -7.35
C TYR A 32 -6.46 12.98 -7.87
N SER A 33 -5.31 12.81 -7.22
CA SER A 33 -4.50 11.61 -7.41
C SER A 33 -5.22 10.43 -6.77
N ARG A 34 -5.37 9.31 -7.47
CA ARG A 34 -5.98 8.09 -6.94
C ARG A 34 -5.00 6.93 -6.89
N LEU A 35 -5.18 6.05 -5.92
CA LEU A 35 -4.47 4.79 -5.84
C LEU A 35 -4.91 3.85 -6.97
N THR A 36 -3.94 3.09 -7.49
CA THR A 36 -4.19 1.95 -8.38
C THR A 36 -3.65 0.67 -7.75
N LEU A 37 -4.08 -0.49 -8.23
CA LEU A 37 -3.53 -1.76 -7.78
C LEU A 37 -2.04 -1.90 -8.12
N ARG A 38 -1.55 -1.24 -9.16
CA ARG A 38 -0.13 -1.26 -9.55
C ARG A 38 0.75 -0.38 -8.67
N ALA A 39 0.14 0.62 -8.02
CA ALA A 39 0.87 1.54 -7.15
C ALA A 39 1.48 0.86 -5.92
N PHE A 40 1.00 -0.33 -5.53
CA PHE A 40 1.50 -1.07 -4.37
C PHE A 40 2.40 -2.23 -4.81
N ASP A 41 3.61 -2.28 -4.27
CA ASP A 41 4.48 -3.44 -4.40
C ASP A 41 4.34 -4.42 -3.21
N GLU A 42 4.99 -5.56 -3.32
CA GLU A 42 5.00 -6.61 -2.29
C GLU A 42 5.65 -6.17 -0.97
N ASN A 43 6.48 -5.14 -0.99
CA ASN A 43 7.16 -4.57 0.18
C ASN A 43 6.33 -3.48 0.86
N GLY A 44 5.16 -3.14 0.32
CA GLY A 44 4.29 -2.09 0.83
C GLY A 44 4.78 -0.68 0.50
N ASN A 45 5.60 -0.53 -0.54
CA ASN A 45 5.94 0.78 -1.07
C ASN A 45 4.85 1.25 -2.04
N ILE A 46 4.68 2.57 -2.12
CA ILE A 46 3.76 3.20 -3.07
C ILE A 46 4.58 3.86 -4.18
N ASN A 47 4.39 3.38 -5.40
CA ASN A 47 5.00 3.99 -6.58
C ASN A 47 4.14 5.14 -7.10
N ARG A 48 4.66 6.37 -7.02
CA ARG A 48 3.94 7.57 -7.47
C ARG A 48 3.66 7.59 -8.98
N SER A 49 4.52 6.98 -9.79
CA SER A 49 4.33 6.94 -11.25
C SER A 49 3.12 6.07 -11.66
N GLU A 50 2.65 5.21 -10.75
CA GLU A 50 1.49 4.35 -10.96
C GLU A 50 0.20 4.94 -10.35
N LEU A 51 0.24 6.15 -9.81
CA LEU A 51 -0.96 6.90 -9.43
C LEU A 51 -1.62 7.44 -10.69
N GLU A 52 -2.95 7.50 -10.67
CA GLU A 52 -3.73 8.05 -11.78
C GLU A 52 -4.50 9.28 -11.34
N ILE A 53 -4.75 10.19 -12.28
CA ILE A 53 -5.61 11.36 -12.04
C ILE A 53 -7.07 10.92 -12.14
N PHE A 54 -7.86 11.29 -11.15
CA PHE A 54 -9.31 11.09 -11.11
C PHE A 54 -10.02 12.44 -11.21
N HIS A 55 -10.86 12.57 -12.21
CA HIS A 55 -11.68 13.75 -12.44
C HIS A 55 -13.05 13.56 -11.80
N ALA A 56 -13.32 14.29 -10.73
CA ALA A 56 -14.59 14.22 -10.01
C ALA A 56 -15.55 15.32 -10.42
N CYS A 57 -16.85 14.99 -10.45
CA CYS A 57 -17.92 15.96 -10.71
C CYS A 57 -18.31 16.81 -9.47
N GLU A 58 -17.87 16.39 -8.28
CA GLU A 58 -18.13 17.08 -7.01
C GLU A 58 -16.98 16.89 -6.02
N SER A 59 -16.95 17.70 -4.96
CA SER A 59 -15.98 17.56 -3.87
C SER A 59 -16.20 16.23 -3.13
N LEU A 60 -15.11 15.54 -2.81
CA LEU A 60 -15.13 14.26 -2.11
C LEU A 60 -14.81 14.43 -0.62
N GLU A 61 -15.35 13.52 0.20
CA GLU A 61 -15.14 13.54 1.65
C GLU A 61 -13.66 13.30 2.03
N ASN A 62 -13.14 14.10 2.95
CA ASN A 62 -11.77 13.97 3.44
C ASN A 62 -11.42 12.60 4.03
N ALA A 63 -12.44 11.84 4.43
CA ALA A 63 -12.27 10.49 4.97
C ALA A 63 -11.76 9.49 3.93
N LEU A 64 -12.02 9.75 2.64
CA LEU A 64 -11.65 8.89 1.51
C LEU A 64 -10.19 9.07 1.05
N PHE A 65 -9.48 10.03 1.62
CA PHE A 65 -8.10 10.31 1.27
C PHE A 65 -7.13 9.77 2.31
N THR A 66 -5.95 9.37 1.84
CA THR A 66 -4.86 8.96 2.71
C THR A 66 -4.38 10.10 3.61
N LYS A 67 -3.97 9.76 4.82
CA LYS A 67 -3.30 10.65 5.78
C LYS A 67 -2.01 9.98 6.24
N VAL A 68 -1.03 10.79 6.59
CA VAL A 68 0.20 10.27 7.23
C VAL A 68 -0.18 9.44 8.46
N GLY A 69 0.39 8.26 8.58
CA GLY A 69 0.06 7.33 9.66
C GLY A 69 -1.07 6.33 9.34
N ASP A 70 -1.77 6.48 8.22
CA ASP A 70 -2.74 5.47 7.77
C ASP A 70 -2.00 4.19 7.32
N VAL A 71 -2.65 3.05 7.49
CA VAL A 71 -2.28 1.81 6.81
C VAL A 71 -3.35 1.52 5.76
N VAL A 72 -2.93 1.38 4.51
CA VAL A 72 -3.85 1.05 3.41
C VAL A 72 -3.58 -0.37 2.95
N ILE A 73 -4.63 -1.17 2.81
CA ILE A 73 -4.54 -2.56 2.38
C ILE A 73 -5.39 -2.79 1.12
N ARG A 74 -4.88 -3.61 0.20
CA ARG A 74 -5.67 -4.09 -0.94
C ARG A 74 -6.69 -5.11 -0.45
N LEU A 75 -7.93 -4.96 -0.90
CA LEU A 75 -9.02 -5.92 -0.64
C LEU A 75 -9.11 -7.01 -1.72
N VAL A 76 -8.11 -7.09 -2.60
CA VAL A 76 -7.97 -8.12 -3.64
C VAL A 76 -6.56 -8.71 -3.57
N SER A 77 -6.46 -10.02 -3.82
CA SER A 77 -5.16 -10.71 -3.79
C SER A 77 -4.28 -10.31 -5.00
N PRO A 78 -2.97 -10.17 -4.77
CA PRO A 78 -2.25 -10.22 -3.50
C PRO A 78 -2.56 -9.01 -2.61
N MET A 79 -2.67 -9.25 -1.29
CA MET A 79 -3.09 -8.24 -0.31
C MET A 79 -1.88 -7.49 0.23
N TYR A 80 -1.37 -6.53 -0.51
CA TYR A 80 -0.22 -5.72 -0.07
C TYR A 80 -0.66 -4.56 0.82
N PRO A 81 -0.28 -4.55 2.12
CA PRO A 81 -0.49 -3.41 2.99
C PRO A 81 0.64 -2.39 2.82
N ALA A 82 0.30 -1.10 2.80
CA ALA A 82 1.25 0.00 2.79
C ALA A 82 1.00 0.95 3.96
N TYR A 83 2.07 1.44 4.56
CA TYR A 83 2.03 2.55 5.51
C TYR A 83 2.14 3.87 4.74
N ILE A 84 1.32 4.85 5.10
CA ILE A 84 1.32 6.16 4.45
C ILE A 84 2.35 7.06 5.11
N GLU A 85 3.49 7.22 4.44
CA GLU A 85 4.58 8.10 4.83
C GLU A 85 4.28 9.57 4.45
N PRO A 86 4.99 10.54 5.05
CA PRO A 86 4.92 11.94 4.60
C PRO A 86 5.17 12.06 3.09
N GLY A 87 4.31 12.81 2.42
CA GLY A 87 4.32 13.00 0.98
C GLY A 87 3.38 12.04 0.20
N TYR A 88 2.74 11.07 0.86
CA TYR A 88 1.72 10.18 0.28
C TYR A 88 0.32 10.42 0.87
N GLU A 89 0.11 11.56 1.50
CA GLU A 89 -1.19 12.06 1.94
C GLU A 89 -2.02 12.63 0.78
N ASN A 90 -3.32 12.75 1.00
CA ASN A 90 -4.29 13.30 0.05
C ASN A 90 -4.45 12.51 -1.26
N ILE A 91 -4.19 11.22 -1.24
CA ILE A 91 -4.42 10.32 -2.35
C ILE A 91 -5.79 9.65 -2.16
N LEU A 92 -6.64 9.74 -3.17
CA LEU A 92 -7.98 9.14 -3.17
C LEU A 92 -7.89 7.61 -3.17
N VAL A 93 -8.67 6.98 -2.29
CA VAL A 93 -8.65 5.52 -2.08
C VAL A 93 -9.89 4.88 -2.72
N PRO A 94 -9.72 4.10 -3.81
CA PRO A 94 -10.80 3.35 -4.45
C PRO A 94 -11.30 2.17 -3.62
N SER A 95 -12.48 1.65 -3.98
CA SER A 95 -13.15 0.55 -3.27
C SER A 95 -12.39 -0.78 -3.23
N GLN A 96 -11.33 -0.94 -4.04
CA GLN A 96 -10.44 -2.09 -3.98
C GLN A 96 -9.46 -2.05 -2.80
N PHE A 97 -9.53 -1.01 -1.98
CA PHE A 97 -8.67 -0.78 -0.82
C PHE A 97 -9.50 -0.47 0.43
N ALA A 98 -8.88 -0.68 1.58
CA ALA A 98 -9.35 -0.18 2.86
C ALA A 98 -8.26 0.66 3.54
N ILE A 99 -8.69 1.67 4.29
CA ILE A 99 -7.85 2.53 5.12
C ILE A 99 -8.03 2.08 6.57
N LEU A 100 -6.92 1.82 7.25
CA LEU A 100 -6.90 1.52 8.69
C LEU A 100 -6.23 2.70 9.40
N ARG A 101 -6.96 3.36 10.30
CA ARG A 101 -6.49 4.46 11.14
C ARG A 101 -6.34 3.99 12.56
N VAL A 102 -5.11 3.87 13.03
CA VAL A 102 -4.83 3.42 14.39
C VAL A 102 -5.41 4.39 15.42
N LYS A 103 -6.12 3.86 16.42
CA LYS A 103 -6.70 4.64 17.51
C LYS A 103 -5.60 5.09 18.48
N GLY A 104 -5.68 6.32 18.96
CA GLY A 104 -4.61 6.94 19.77
C GLY A 104 -4.19 6.19 21.03
N CYS A 105 -5.08 5.36 21.61
CA CYS A 105 -4.80 4.58 22.82
C CYS A 105 -4.64 3.08 22.56
N ALA A 106 -4.48 2.65 21.30
CA ALA A 106 -4.50 1.23 20.94
C ALA A 106 -3.22 0.46 21.31
N GLY A 107 -2.13 1.15 21.69
CA GLY A 107 -0.85 0.51 22.04
C GLY A 107 -0.16 -0.20 20.89
N ILE A 108 -0.53 0.11 19.66
CA ILE A 108 0.07 -0.38 18.42
C ILE A 108 0.55 0.78 17.57
N ILE A 109 1.74 0.66 16.98
CA ILE A 109 2.25 1.65 16.01
C ILE A 109 1.80 1.25 14.59
N PRO A 110 1.44 2.22 13.72
CA PRO A 110 0.88 1.93 12.40
C PRO A 110 1.81 1.08 11.52
N GLU A 111 3.11 1.34 11.54
CA GLU A 111 4.11 0.58 10.78
C GLU A 111 4.16 -0.89 11.23
N TYR A 112 4.00 -1.14 12.54
CA TYR A 112 3.92 -2.50 13.06
C TYR A 112 2.63 -3.20 12.64
N LEU A 113 1.49 -2.48 12.62
CA LEU A 113 0.23 -3.00 12.08
C LEU A 113 0.41 -3.41 10.61
N ARG A 114 1.08 -2.57 9.79
CA ARG A 114 1.41 -2.90 8.41
C ARG A 114 2.23 -4.20 8.33
N LEU A 115 3.27 -4.36 9.19
CA LEU A 115 4.09 -5.57 9.23
C LEU A 115 3.27 -6.82 9.56
N CYS A 116 2.37 -6.74 10.52
CA CYS A 116 1.49 -7.84 10.88
C CYS A 116 0.59 -8.23 9.70
N LEU A 117 0.00 -7.26 9.01
CA LEU A 117 -0.87 -7.47 7.85
C LEU A 117 -0.11 -8.03 6.64
N ALA A 118 1.18 -7.73 6.50
CA ALA A 118 2.03 -8.23 5.42
C ALA A 118 2.45 -9.70 5.60
N GLN A 119 2.15 -10.32 6.75
CA GLN A 119 2.48 -11.73 6.96
C GLN A 119 1.65 -12.63 6.04
N LYS A 120 2.32 -13.53 5.31
CA LYS A 120 1.66 -14.48 4.41
C LYS A 120 0.58 -15.30 5.10
N SER A 121 0.80 -15.71 6.35
CA SER A 121 -0.18 -16.43 7.17
C SER A 121 -1.45 -15.62 7.41
N VAL A 122 -1.37 -14.30 7.48
CA VAL A 122 -2.54 -13.41 7.62
C VAL A 122 -3.31 -13.35 6.31
N GLU A 123 -2.64 -13.22 5.16
CA GLU A 123 -3.29 -13.27 3.85
C GLU A 123 -3.98 -14.61 3.63
N GLU A 124 -3.32 -15.73 3.89
CA GLU A 124 -3.88 -17.08 3.79
C GLU A 124 -5.12 -17.25 4.68
N ARG A 125 -5.08 -16.75 5.93
CA ARG A 125 -6.22 -16.75 6.84
C ARG A 125 -7.41 -15.94 6.30
N ILE A 126 -7.17 -14.73 5.77
CA ILE A 126 -8.21 -13.91 5.17
C ILE A 126 -8.85 -14.64 3.99
N LEU A 127 -8.04 -15.17 3.08
CA LEU A 127 -8.52 -15.87 1.88
C LEU A 127 -9.32 -17.14 2.23
N SER A 128 -8.95 -17.84 3.30
CA SER A 128 -9.69 -19.02 3.77
C SER A 128 -11.09 -18.67 4.31
N LEU A 129 -11.25 -17.49 4.93
CA LEU A 129 -12.53 -17.00 5.44
C LEU A 129 -13.47 -16.52 4.32
N GLU A 130 -12.94 -16.14 3.16
CA GLU A 130 -13.70 -15.63 2.00
C GLU A 130 -13.94 -16.73 0.93
N SER A 131 -13.78 -18.01 1.28
CA SER A 131 -13.97 -19.11 0.34
C SER A 131 -15.42 -19.18 -0.19
N GLY A 132 -15.59 -19.01 -1.52
CA GLY A 132 -16.88 -19.17 -2.20
C GLY A 132 -17.20 -18.19 -3.33
N THR A 133 -16.39 -17.16 -3.58
CA THR A 133 -16.63 -16.18 -4.67
C THR A 133 -15.57 -16.29 -5.77
N ALA A 134 -16.00 -16.23 -7.03
CA ALA A 134 -15.12 -16.27 -8.21
C ALA A 134 -14.11 -15.07 -8.25
N GLN A 135 -14.48 -13.96 -7.67
CA GLN A 135 -13.59 -12.82 -7.39
C GLN A 135 -13.33 -12.74 -5.89
N LYS A 136 -12.10 -13.00 -5.48
CA LYS A 136 -11.66 -12.98 -4.09
C LYS A 136 -11.51 -11.52 -3.59
N THR A 137 -12.62 -10.81 -3.44
CA THR A 137 -12.66 -9.49 -2.81
C THR A 137 -12.94 -9.68 -1.32
N VAL A 138 -12.03 -9.19 -0.49
CA VAL A 138 -12.12 -9.29 0.98
C VAL A 138 -13.10 -8.26 1.51
N LYS A 139 -13.97 -8.69 2.42
CA LYS A 139 -14.92 -7.80 3.10
C LYS A 139 -14.23 -7.03 4.22
N ILE A 140 -14.65 -5.78 4.42
CA ILE A 140 -14.17 -4.95 5.55
C ILE A 140 -14.37 -5.65 6.90
N LYS A 141 -15.49 -6.36 7.06
CA LYS A 141 -15.76 -7.12 8.28
C LYS A 141 -14.68 -8.17 8.55
N THR A 142 -14.21 -8.88 7.52
CA THR A 142 -13.14 -9.87 7.65
C THR A 142 -11.83 -9.21 8.13
N VAL A 143 -11.51 -8.00 7.63
CA VAL A 143 -10.35 -7.22 8.11
C VAL A 143 -10.53 -6.81 9.57
N LEU A 144 -11.71 -6.33 9.97
CA LEU A 144 -12.03 -5.92 11.34
C LEU A 144 -11.90 -7.08 12.35
N ASP A 145 -12.28 -8.29 11.94
CA ASP A 145 -12.25 -9.49 12.79
C ASP A 145 -10.87 -10.17 12.86
N LEU A 146 -9.86 -9.67 12.12
CA LEU A 146 -8.50 -10.19 12.20
C LEU A 146 -7.89 -9.96 13.57
N GLU A 147 -7.21 -10.98 14.06
CA GLU A 147 -6.45 -10.95 15.30
C GLU A 147 -4.97 -10.69 15.02
N ILE A 148 -4.44 -9.68 15.67
CA ILE A 148 -3.05 -9.23 15.52
C ILE A 148 -2.30 -9.46 16.84
N PRO A 149 -1.06 -10.00 16.79
CA PRO A 149 -0.22 -10.13 17.97
C PRO A 149 0.22 -8.73 18.45
N LEU A 150 -0.29 -8.30 19.59
CA LEU A 150 0.07 -7.03 20.21
C LEU A 150 1.29 -7.22 21.12
N GLN A 151 2.46 -6.89 20.64
CA GLN A 151 3.72 -6.95 21.38
C GLN A 151 3.94 -5.65 22.18
N PRO A 152 4.83 -5.66 23.21
CA PRO A 152 5.28 -4.43 23.85
C PRO A 152 5.84 -3.43 22.85
N LEU A 153 5.67 -2.12 23.09
CA LEU A 153 6.04 -1.06 22.14
C LEU A 153 7.51 -1.13 21.69
N HIS A 154 8.43 -1.47 22.60
CA HIS A 154 9.84 -1.59 22.23
C HIS A 154 10.09 -2.73 21.24
N ILE A 155 9.36 -3.84 21.33
CA ILE A 155 9.44 -4.95 20.37
C ILE A 155 8.83 -4.54 19.01
N GLN A 156 7.71 -3.81 19.04
CA GLN A 156 7.13 -3.27 17.81
C GLN A 156 8.11 -2.35 17.08
N GLN A 157 8.76 -1.44 17.83
CA GLN A 157 9.77 -0.53 17.28
C GLN A 157 10.98 -1.28 16.70
N GLN A 158 11.48 -2.31 17.39
CA GLN A 158 12.56 -3.14 16.87
C GLN A 158 12.16 -3.86 15.58
N ALA A 159 10.96 -4.44 15.51
CA ALA A 159 10.45 -5.11 14.31
C ALA A 159 10.36 -4.14 13.12
N VAL A 160 9.86 -2.93 13.35
CA VAL A 160 9.77 -1.87 12.33
C VAL A 160 11.17 -1.44 11.86
N GLN A 161 12.14 -1.29 12.75
CA GLN A 161 13.51 -0.94 12.38
C GLN A 161 14.17 -2.04 11.53
N ILE A 162 13.96 -3.30 11.87
CA ILE A 162 14.49 -4.44 11.08
C ILE A 162 13.88 -4.41 9.66
N ASP A 163 12.56 -4.22 9.56
CA ASP A 163 11.88 -4.14 8.26
C ASP A 163 12.38 -2.96 7.42
N LEU A 164 12.47 -1.77 8.01
CA LEU A 164 12.97 -0.57 7.35
C LEU A 164 14.39 -0.77 6.80
N LEU A 165 15.29 -1.33 7.61
CA LEU A 165 16.66 -1.63 7.20
C LEU A 165 16.69 -2.70 6.09
N SER A 166 15.83 -3.71 6.16
CA SER A 166 15.73 -4.75 5.14
C SER A 166 15.26 -4.17 3.80
N ARG A 167 14.21 -3.36 3.81
CA ARG A 167 13.70 -2.68 2.59
C ARG A 167 14.73 -1.72 1.99
N LYS A 168 15.44 -0.95 2.84
CA LYS A 168 16.51 -0.07 2.37
C LYS A 168 17.64 -0.86 1.71
N ARG A 169 18.06 -1.96 2.30
CA ARG A 169 19.09 -2.85 1.75
C ARG A 169 18.65 -3.44 0.40
N GLU A 170 17.41 -3.87 0.30
CA GLU A 170 16.86 -4.41 -0.94
C GLU A 170 16.84 -3.34 -2.06
N CYS A 171 16.45 -2.11 -1.76
CA CYS A 171 16.52 -0.99 -2.70
C CYS A 171 17.97 -0.79 -3.21
N MET A 172 18.94 -0.76 -2.29
CA MET A 172 20.36 -0.62 -2.67
C MET A 172 20.88 -1.78 -3.54
N TYR A 173 20.41 -3.01 -3.31
CA TYR A 173 20.76 -4.13 -4.18
C TYR A 173 20.15 -4.01 -5.57
N ARG A 174 18.90 -3.55 -5.69
CA ARG A 174 18.27 -3.29 -7.00
C ARG A 174 19.02 -2.21 -7.78
N GLU A 175 19.40 -1.11 -7.11
CA GLU A 175 20.22 -0.06 -7.73
C GLU A 175 21.58 -0.57 -8.17
N LEU A 176 22.24 -1.40 -7.36
CA LEU A 176 23.53 -2.00 -7.70
C LEU A 176 23.41 -2.91 -8.93
N ILE A 177 22.41 -3.77 -8.99
CA ILE A 177 22.17 -4.67 -10.12
C ILE A 177 21.94 -3.85 -11.40
N GLU A 178 21.15 -2.78 -11.35
CA GLU A 178 20.89 -1.94 -12.50
C GLU A 178 22.15 -1.18 -12.96
N ASN A 179 22.96 -0.68 -12.03
CA ASN A 179 24.24 -0.03 -12.35
C ASN A 179 25.22 -1.00 -13.00
N GLU A 180 25.33 -2.24 -12.51
CA GLU A 180 26.15 -3.30 -13.11
C GLU A 180 25.68 -3.65 -14.54
N ARG A 181 24.37 -3.68 -14.76
CA ARG A 181 23.81 -3.92 -16.10
C ARG A 181 24.19 -2.81 -17.07
N ILE A 182 24.00 -1.55 -16.68
CA ILE A 182 24.36 -0.38 -17.48
C ILE A 182 25.87 -0.36 -17.77
N LEU A 183 26.70 -0.61 -16.76
CA LEU A 183 28.15 -0.66 -16.95
C LEU A 183 28.56 -1.74 -17.94
N THR A 184 27.97 -2.93 -17.83
CA THR A 184 28.25 -4.06 -18.72
C THR A 184 27.85 -3.73 -20.16
N GLU A 185 26.67 -3.15 -20.39
CA GLU A 185 26.22 -2.72 -21.70
C GLU A 185 27.16 -1.67 -22.30
N TYR A 186 27.56 -0.66 -21.53
CA TYR A 186 28.50 0.37 -21.95
C TYR A 186 29.87 -0.21 -22.35
N LEU A 187 30.42 -1.15 -21.55
CA LEU A 187 31.71 -1.78 -21.86
C LEU A 187 31.65 -2.62 -23.14
N ILE A 188 30.54 -3.36 -23.34
CA ILE A 188 30.32 -4.16 -24.55
C ILE A 188 30.21 -3.24 -25.77
N GLU A 189 29.41 -2.17 -25.71
CA GLU A 189 29.31 -1.21 -26.79
C GLU A 189 30.65 -0.58 -27.16
N LYS A 190 31.44 -0.20 -26.16
CA LYS A 190 32.78 0.36 -26.37
C LYS A 190 33.73 -0.64 -27.03
N MET A 191 33.64 -1.93 -26.67
CA MET A 191 34.48 -2.97 -27.25
C MET A 191 34.07 -3.32 -28.67
N ILE A 192 32.77 -3.33 -28.97
CA ILE A 192 32.25 -3.65 -30.35
C ILE A 192 32.35 -2.41 -31.25
N GLY A 193 32.06 -1.21 -30.73
CA GLY A 193 32.11 0.03 -31.48
C GLY A 193 33.50 0.61 -31.72
N GLY A 194 34.52 0.11 -31.01
CA GLY A 194 35.92 0.57 -31.09
C GLY A 194 36.72 0.05 -32.29
N THR A 195 36.10 -0.59 -33.27
CA THR A 195 36.78 -1.13 -34.47
C THR A 195 36.67 -0.21 -35.69
N ASN A 196 36.25 1.06 -35.51
CA ASN A 196 36.31 2.06 -36.61
C ASN A 196 37.17 3.25 -36.21
N GLN A 197 38.49 3.11 -36.20
CA GLN A 197 39.48 4.16 -36.49
C GLN A 197 40.52 3.61 -37.44
#